data_1138c34eb69128a56294504c16ed3f71
#
_entry.id   1138c34eb69128a56294504c16ed3f71
#
_cell.length_a   1.000
_cell.length_b   1.000
_cell.length_c   1.000
_cell.angle_alpha   90.00
_cell.angle_beta   90.00
_cell.angle_gamma   90.00
#
_symmetry.space_group_name_H-M   'P 1'
#
loop_
_entity.id
_entity.type
_entity.pdbx_description
1 polymer ?
#
loop_
_entity_poly.entity_id
_entity_poly.type
_entity_poly.pdbx_seq_one_letter_code
_entity_poly.pdbx_strand_id
1 'polypeptide(L)'
;PTPAESAAAHPSRRDVLLGASALAATPLLSLWNDPAVAATVGYDPSMSVNLSPEELATHRNPALLKHLFTAKPLVNRERANEIMDKHGLDALVATVPKNVYYLSSHDNVFYHTGIEHLLFAVLPRRQDAPPALIIWGALLYHLDYRPTWMPSVQIFTAPAPLERIAGRGTLPSGQRLTGNEPAELMQGDPPAMRYNRNLLRRGAKLSDRDRFQLALAAEFADKPAASALHALKRAIVAAGVAKGRIGFDDARVIPWMQDVGLPDMKGVEAFDIFKEVRMVKSANEIALIRDTSQRCERAINAAIASLHVGQEIAAVELEYRRKLGALGGNTRWLVINQDGLNSGRIERDKVIKIDSVGEYLGYVGDIGRSIVVGNPTDETGGRNEANAKALATAYRTIRPGMLFDEIAKITGDVMKQEGYNGFAAPHNVGMDHTDQPNSLANPRRRSEPLQFDEGSVFTIDMPYLEIGYGSSHVEDMMVCTKDGAVPLSSGDVSLRVREA
;
A
#
# COMPACT_ATOMS: atom_id res chain seq x y z
N PRO A 1 46.89 26.56 -39.08
CA PRO A 1 46.64 26.73 -37.67
C PRO A 1 45.13 26.61 -37.39
N THR A 2 44.76 25.49 -36.82
CA THR A 2 43.38 25.20 -36.37
C THR A 2 43.27 25.49 -34.87
N PRO A 3 42.17 26.05 -34.36
CA PRO A 3 42.00 26.29 -32.94
C PRO A 3 41.62 25.00 -32.19
N ALA A 4 42.24 24.86 -31.01
CA ALA A 4 41.95 23.75 -30.09
C ALA A 4 40.56 23.88 -29.45
N GLU A 5 39.75 22.83 -29.57
CA GLU A 5 38.55 22.66 -28.79
C GLU A 5 38.88 22.31 -27.33
N SER A 6 38.43 23.12 -26.40
CA SER A 6 38.50 22.83 -24.96
C SER A 6 37.45 21.79 -24.62
N ALA A 7 37.82 20.55 -24.35
CA ALA A 7 36.96 19.52 -23.82
C ALA A 7 36.60 19.86 -22.37
N ALA A 8 35.34 20.22 -22.14
CA ALA A 8 34.79 20.31 -20.80
C ALA A 8 34.73 18.89 -20.18
N ALA A 9 35.48 18.67 -19.11
CA ALA A 9 35.51 17.42 -18.38
C ALA A 9 34.12 17.18 -17.72
N HIS A 10 33.47 16.11 -18.09
CA HIS A 10 32.29 15.64 -17.39
C HIS A 10 32.68 15.10 -16.00
N PRO A 11 31.95 15.48 -14.92
CA PRO A 11 32.25 14.97 -13.59
C PRO A 11 32.10 13.43 -13.55
N SER A 12 33.03 12.79 -12.84
CA SER A 12 32.99 11.32 -12.71
C SER A 12 31.81 10.86 -11.87
N ARG A 13 31.35 9.60 -12.06
CA ARG A 13 30.29 8.99 -11.22
C ARG A 13 30.61 9.09 -9.72
N ARG A 14 31.86 9.18 -9.35
CA ARG A 14 32.31 9.31 -7.96
C ARG A 14 32.05 10.71 -7.40
N ASP A 15 32.16 11.74 -8.23
CA ASP A 15 31.92 13.14 -7.84
C ASP A 15 30.41 13.41 -7.67
N VAL A 16 29.57 12.74 -8.46
CA VAL A 16 28.11 12.79 -8.33
C VAL A 16 27.65 12.07 -7.05
N LEU A 17 28.28 10.95 -6.68
CA LEU A 17 27.92 10.20 -5.46
C LEU A 17 28.41 10.90 -4.18
N LEU A 18 29.54 11.62 -4.23
CA LEU A 18 30.01 12.42 -3.09
C LEU A 18 29.19 13.70 -2.89
N GLY A 19 28.64 14.28 -3.96
CA GLY A 19 27.70 15.40 -3.88
C GLY A 19 26.35 15.01 -3.29
N ALA A 20 25.85 13.80 -3.55
CA ALA A 20 24.57 13.30 -3.03
C ALA A 20 24.63 12.90 -1.54
N SER A 21 25.80 12.46 -1.06
CA SER A 21 25.96 12.07 0.36
C SER A 21 26.15 13.27 1.29
N ALA A 22 26.55 14.43 0.79
CA ALA A 22 26.69 15.64 1.60
C ALA A 22 25.35 16.38 1.84
N LEU A 23 24.31 16.07 1.06
CA LEU A 23 22.96 16.67 1.25
C LEU A 23 22.09 15.93 2.28
N ALA A 24 22.52 14.77 2.77
CA ALA A 24 21.71 13.93 3.67
C ALA A 24 21.91 14.20 5.17
N ALA A 25 22.79 15.11 5.59
CA ALA A 25 23.15 15.29 7.00
C ALA A 25 23.27 16.74 7.48
N THR A 26 22.93 17.73 6.69
CA THR A 26 22.84 19.10 7.20
C THR A 26 21.40 19.35 7.68
N PRO A 27 21.18 19.68 8.95
CA PRO A 27 19.83 20.01 9.38
C PRO A 27 19.39 21.28 8.65
N LEU A 28 18.42 21.16 7.77
CA LEU A 28 17.73 22.25 7.09
C LEU A 28 17.26 23.37 8.07
N LEU A 29 17.26 23.09 9.36
CA LEU A 29 16.93 23.99 10.45
C LEU A 29 17.99 25.07 10.73
N SER A 30 19.26 24.87 10.34
CA SER A 30 20.31 25.90 10.57
C SER A 30 20.31 26.99 9.50
N LEU A 31 19.84 26.69 8.28
CA LEU A 31 19.76 27.67 7.19
C LEU A 31 18.67 28.73 7.41
N TRP A 32 17.63 28.40 8.19
CA TRP A 32 16.51 29.34 8.46
C TRP A 32 16.83 30.38 9.55
N ASN A 33 17.90 30.18 10.30
CA ASN A 33 18.35 31.09 11.35
C ASN A 33 19.58 31.96 10.93
N ASP A 34 20.01 31.86 9.67
CA ASP A 34 21.09 32.69 9.15
C ASP A 34 20.51 34.08 8.80
N PRO A 35 20.95 35.17 9.50
CA PRO A 35 20.49 36.53 9.24
C PRO A 35 20.74 36.97 7.80
N ALA A 36 21.78 36.43 7.12
CA ALA A 36 22.11 36.78 5.74
C ALA A 36 21.09 36.20 4.76
N VAL A 37 20.57 34.96 5.00
CA VAL A 37 19.51 34.36 4.21
C VAL A 37 18.17 35.04 4.43
N ALA A 38 17.87 35.43 5.67
CA ALA A 38 16.65 36.17 6.01
C ALA A 38 16.60 37.54 5.34
N ALA A 39 17.73 38.26 5.25
CA ALA A 39 17.81 39.57 4.61
C ALA A 39 17.60 39.49 3.08
N THR A 40 17.99 38.40 2.41
CA THR A 40 17.83 38.26 0.95
C THR A 40 16.37 37.96 0.51
N VAL A 41 15.52 37.45 1.41
CA VAL A 41 14.11 37.10 1.10
C VAL A 41 13.11 38.01 1.84
N GLY A 42 13.55 39.08 2.50
CA GLY A 42 12.69 39.98 3.26
C GLY A 42 12.02 39.32 4.48
N TYR A 43 12.58 38.20 4.98
CA TYR A 43 12.09 37.52 6.17
C TYR A 43 12.60 38.19 7.43
N ASP A 44 11.68 38.62 8.28
CA ASP A 44 12.00 39.15 9.63
C ASP A 44 11.71 38.08 10.68
N PRO A 45 12.75 37.44 11.26
CA PRO A 45 12.59 36.41 12.29
C PRO A 45 11.84 36.91 13.54
N SER A 46 11.88 38.23 13.83
CA SER A 46 11.17 38.80 14.98
C SER A 46 9.66 38.75 14.86
N MET A 47 9.15 38.55 13.63
CA MET A 47 7.73 38.36 13.35
C MET A 47 7.22 36.97 13.72
N SER A 48 8.09 36.03 14.04
CA SER A 48 7.70 34.67 14.42
C SER A 48 7.88 34.46 15.94
N VAL A 49 6.84 33.93 16.56
CA VAL A 49 6.83 33.56 17.97
C VAL A 49 6.81 32.05 18.04
N ASN A 50 7.72 31.45 18.79
CA ASN A 50 7.68 30.04 19.15
C ASN A 50 6.82 29.93 20.42
N LEU A 51 5.62 29.37 20.28
CA LEU A 51 4.69 29.18 21.39
C LEU A 51 5.29 28.23 22.44
N SER A 52 5.22 28.65 23.71
CA SER A 52 5.52 27.73 24.83
C SER A 52 4.50 26.60 24.88
N PRO A 53 4.80 25.48 25.58
CA PRO A 53 3.81 24.41 25.76
C PRO A 53 2.51 24.87 26.41
N GLU A 54 2.62 25.80 27.34
CA GLU A 54 1.49 26.37 28.08
C GLU A 54 0.62 27.23 27.16
N GLU A 55 1.24 28.07 26.31
CA GLU A 55 0.56 28.85 25.30
C GLU A 55 -0.09 27.95 24.26
N LEU A 56 0.63 26.94 23.77
CA LEU A 56 0.12 26.00 22.79
C LEU A 56 -1.08 25.20 23.35
N ALA A 57 -1.02 24.80 24.64
CA ALA A 57 -2.12 24.08 25.30
C ALA A 57 -3.43 24.86 25.32
N THR A 58 -3.40 26.21 25.29
CA THR A 58 -4.61 27.04 25.22
C THR A 58 -5.37 26.89 23.88
N HIS A 59 -4.69 26.38 22.86
CA HIS A 59 -5.29 26.12 21.53
C HIS A 59 -5.86 24.71 21.40
N ARG A 60 -5.82 23.86 22.43
CA ARG A 60 -6.46 22.52 22.38
C ARG A 60 -7.94 22.64 22.09
N ASN A 61 -8.34 21.98 21.01
CA ASN A 61 -9.74 21.93 20.59
C ASN A 61 -10.06 20.60 19.89
N PRO A 62 -10.37 19.53 20.66
CA PRO A 62 -10.67 18.22 20.08
C PRO A 62 -11.83 18.23 19.09
N ALA A 63 -12.74 19.21 19.20
CA ALA A 63 -13.88 19.31 18.28
C ALA A 63 -13.44 19.60 16.83
N LEU A 64 -12.36 20.36 16.65
CA LEU A 64 -11.77 20.63 15.34
C LEU A 64 -11.08 19.42 14.72
N LEU A 65 -10.72 18.42 15.54
CA LEU A 65 -9.92 17.26 15.12
C LEU A 65 -10.77 16.01 14.81
N LYS A 66 -12.09 16.07 15.00
CA LYS A 66 -12.99 14.91 14.83
C LYS A 66 -12.89 14.27 13.43
N HIS A 67 -12.72 15.07 12.39
CA HIS A 67 -12.65 14.59 11.02
C HIS A 67 -11.40 13.72 10.75
N LEU A 68 -10.33 13.85 11.55
CA LEU A 68 -9.13 13.01 11.45
C LEU A 68 -9.39 11.52 11.71
N PHE A 69 -10.55 11.20 12.32
CA PHE A 69 -10.92 9.86 12.77
C PHE A 69 -12.16 9.31 12.05
N THR A 70 -12.48 9.84 10.87
CA THR A 70 -13.72 9.51 10.15
C THR A 70 -13.55 8.49 9.03
N ALA A 71 -12.34 7.97 8.80
CA ALA A 71 -12.14 6.92 7.81
C ALA A 71 -12.97 5.69 8.13
N LYS A 72 -13.47 5.02 7.09
CA LYS A 72 -14.10 3.71 7.25
C LYS A 72 -13.00 2.65 7.37
N PRO A 73 -13.12 1.67 8.30
CA PRO A 73 -12.16 0.58 8.38
C PRO A 73 -12.09 -0.18 7.05
N LEU A 74 -10.87 -0.39 6.54
CA LEU A 74 -10.60 -1.32 5.46
C LEU A 74 -10.54 -2.74 6.01
N VAL A 75 -9.83 -2.93 7.13
CA VAL A 75 -9.66 -4.24 7.76
C VAL A 75 -11.00 -4.90 8.09
N ASN A 76 -11.15 -6.16 7.65
CA ASN A 76 -12.22 -7.03 8.13
C ASN A 76 -11.90 -7.46 9.57
N ARG A 77 -12.50 -6.79 10.54
CA ARG A 77 -12.20 -6.98 11.97
C ARG A 77 -12.59 -8.38 12.47
N GLU A 78 -13.69 -8.93 12.00
CA GLU A 78 -14.16 -10.27 12.38
C GLU A 78 -13.16 -11.31 11.87
N ARG A 79 -12.82 -11.23 10.60
CA ARG A 79 -11.81 -12.10 10.00
C ARG A 79 -10.44 -11.97 10.67
N ALA A 80 -10.02 -10.76 10.99
CA ALA A 80 -8.76 -10.55 11.71
C ALA A 80 -8.77 -11.24 13.08
N ASN A 81 -9.89 -11.21 13.80
CA ASN A 81 -10.03 -11.90 15.08
C ASN A 81 -10.01 -13.43 14.90
N GLU A 82 -10.73 -13.98 13.93
CA GLU A 82 -10.72 -15.42 13.62
C GLU A 82 -9.29 -15.92 13.34
N ILE A 83 -8.55 -15.18 12.52
CA ILE A 83 -7.18 -15.53 12.17
C ILE A 83 -6.23 -15.36 13.37
N MET A 84 -6.40 -14.32 14.17
CA MET A 84 -5.66 -14.18 15.43
C MET A 84 -5.95 -15.35 16.39
N ASP A 85 -7.19 -15.78 16.51
CA ASP A 85 -7.58 -16.94 17.33
C ASP A 85 -6.95 -18.24 16.78
N LYS A 86 -7.03 -18.47 15.46
CA LYS A 86 -6.39 -19.62 14.78
C LYS A 86 -4.89 -19.72 15.12
N HIS A 87 -4.19 -18.58 15.13
CA HIS A 87 -2.73 -18.51 15.36
C HIS A 87 -2.36 -18.24 16.81
N GLY A 88 -3.34 -18.10 17.71
CA GLY A 88 -3.13 -17.80 19.14
C GLY A 88 -2.46 -16.45 19.38
N LEU A 89 -2.84 -15.41 18.63
CA LEU A 89 -2.27 -14.07 18.72
C LEU A 89 -3.17 -13.13 19.54
N ASP A 90 -2.55 -12.27 20.33
CA ASP A 90 -3.22 -11.22 21.10
C ASP A 90 -3.34 -9.90 20.34
N ALA A 91 -2.49 -9.70 19.32
CA ALA A 91 -2.53 -8.54 18.42
C ALA A 91 -1.82 -8.81 17.10
N LEU A 92 -2.16 -7.99 16.10
CA LEU A 92 -1.38 -7.80 14.87
C LEU A 92 -0.72 -6.42 14.91
N VAL A 93 0.54 -6.37 14.51
CA VAL A 93 1.31 -5.13 14.33
C VAL A 93 1.77 -5.04 12.89
N ALA A 94 1.23 -4.07 12.17
CA ALA A 94 1.66 -3.73 10.83
C ALA A 94 2.84 -2.77 10.88
N THR A 95 3.89 -3.07 10.14
CA THR A 95 5.12 -2.29 10.00
C THR A 95 5.43 -1.98 8.54
N VAL A 96 4.98 -2.84 7.62
CA VAL A 96 5.04 -2.61 6.17
C VAL A 96 3.97 -1.59 5.79
N PRO A 97 4.30 -0.53 5.04
CA PRO A 97 3.37 0.58 4.75
C PRO A 97 2.00 0.15 4.21
N LYS A 98 1.96 -0.88 3.37
CA LYS A 98 0.72 -1.48 2.85
C LYS A 98 -0.19 -2.00 3.95
N ASN A 99 0.37 -2.78 4.88
CA ASN A 99 -0.41 -3.36 5.99
C ASN A 99 -0.77 -2.29 7.03
N VAL A 100 0.06 -1.25 7.20
CA VAL A 100 -0.31 -0.07 8.00
C VAL A 100 -1.53 0.61 7.40
N TYR A 101 -1.55 0.82 6.07
CA TYR A 101 -2.73 1.35 5.38
C TYR A 101 -3.94 0.44 5.57
N TYR A 102 -3.79 -0.86 5.37
CA TYR A 102 -4.86 -1.84 5.55
C TYR A 102 -5.49 -1.78 6.95
N LEU A 103 -4.66 -1.80 8.01
CA LEU A 103 -5.16 -1.78 9.38
C LEU A 103 -5.75 -0.43 9.78
N SER A 104 -5.12 0.68 9.37
CA SER A 104 -5.45 2.03 9.86
C SER A 104 -6.39 2.82 8.96
N SER A 105 -6.55 2.41 7.68
CA SER A 105 -7.16 3.17 6.58
C SER A 105 -6.46 4.49 6.27
N HIS A 106 -5.31 4.77 6.88
CA HIS A 106 -4.51 5.95 6.63
C HIS A 106 -3.56 5.70 5.46
N ASP A 107 -3.95 6.17 4.26
CA ASP A 107 -3.09 6.17 3.09
C ASP A 107 -2.00 7.22 3.26
N ASN A 108 -0.78 6.76 3.42
CA ASN A 108 0.36 7.60 3.79
C ASN A 108 1.42 7.67 2.70
N VAL A 109 2.22 8.73 2.73
CA VAL A 109 3.27 8.96 1.72
C VAL A 109 4.30 7.83 1.66
N PHE A 110 4.58 7.15 2.76
CA PHE A 110 5.58 6.09 2.81
C PHE A 110 5.16 4.82 2.07
N TYR A 111 3.85 4.59 1.90
CA TYR A 111 3.34 3.55 1.03
C TYR A 111 3.85 3.71 -0.42
N HIS A 112 3.94 4.95 -0.89
CA HIS A 112 4.35 5.27 -2.26
C HIS A 112 5.86 5.48 -2.43
N THR A 113 6.57 5.83 -1.36
CA THR A 113 8.02 6.13 -1.40
C THR A 113 8.91 4.95 -1.02
N GLY A 114 8.34 3.85 -0.55
CA GLY A 114 9.09 2.67 -0.13
C GLY A 114 9.95 2.88 1.14
N ILE A 115 9.61 3.87 1.97
CA ILE A 115 10.26 4.08 3.26
C ILE A 115 9.55 3.26 4.33
N GLU A 116 10.27 2.30 4.89
CA GLU A 116 9.78 1.39 5.91
C GLU A 116 10.04 1.91 7.33
N HIS A 117 9.33 1.35 8.32
CA HIS A 117 9.55 1.53 9.77
C HIS A 117 9.39 2.97 10.32
N LEU A 118 8.69 3.85 9.58
CA LEU A 118 8.29 5.18 10.05
C LEU A 118 6.79 5.30 10.33
N LEU A 119 6.04 4.25 10.07
CA LEU A 119 4.62 4.13 10.37
C LEU A 119 4.34 2.73 10.86
N PHE A 120 3.50 2.61 11.89
CA PHE A 120 3.02 1.34 12.41
C PHE A 120 1.54 1.42 12.71
N ALA A 121 0.88 0.26 12.71
CA ALA A 121 -0.48 0.14 13.21
C ALA A 121 -0.58 -1.07 14.14
N VAL A 122 -1.27 -0.91 15.25
CA VAL A 122 -1.53 -1.97 16.23
C VAL A 122 -3.01 -2.30 16.23
N LEU A 123 -3.33 -3.55 15.98
CA LEU A 123 -4.69 -4.07 16.03
C LEU A 123 -4.80 -5.13 17.13
N PRO A 124 -5.26 -4.79 18.33
CA PRO A 124 -5.48 -5.76 19.39
C PRO A 124 -6.63 -6.71 19.04
N ARG A 125 -6.54 -7.99 19.45
CA ARG A 125 -7.65 -8.96 19.31
C ARG A 125 -8.85 -8.56 20.17
N ARG A 126 -8.60 -8.11 21.38
CA ARG A 126 -9.63 -7.61 22.29
C ARG A 126 -10.30 -6.35 21.72
N GLN A 127 -11.63 -6.33 21.70
CA GLN A 127 -12.39 -5.20 21.14
C GLN A 127 -12.41 -3.97 22.05
N ASP A 128 -12.22 -4.15 23.36
CA ASP A 128 -12.14 -3.08 24.35
C ASP A 128 -10.75 -2.42 24.43
N ALA A 129 -9.73 -3.03 23.82
CA ALA A 129 -8.40 -2.45 23.70
C ALA A 129 -8.31 -1.50 22.50
N PRO A 130 -7.72 -0.29 22.66
CA PRO A 130 -7.70 0.69 21.57
C PRO A 130 -6.72 0.27 20.45
N PRO A 131 -7.18 0.17 19.20
CA PRO A 131 -6.27 0.11 18.07
C PRO A 131 -5.55 1.45 17.90
N ALA A 132 -4.30 1.40 17.44
CA ALA A 132 -3.45 2.58 17.39
C ALA A 132 -2.70 2.73 16.07
N LEU A 133 -2.62 3.96 15.57
CA LEU A 133 -1.75 4.38 14.49
C LEU A 133 -0.53 5.10 15.07
N ILE A 134 0.66 4.72 14.63
CA ILE A 134 1.92 5.39 14.96
C ILE A 134 2.38 6.17 13.73
N ILE A 135 2.61 7.47 13.89
CA ILE A 135 2.96 8.36 12.77
C ILE A 135 4.11 9.30 13.16
N TRP A 136 4.97 9.60 12.19
CA TRP A 136 5.98 10.64 12.37
C TRP A 136 5.32 12.01 12.54
N GLY A 137 5.67 12.73 13.61
CA GLY A 137 5.08 14.03 13.94
C GLY A 137 5.14 15.06 12.80
N ALA A 138 6.19 14.99 11.95
CA ALA A 138 6.30 15.87 10.78
C ALA A 138 5.20 15.64 9.73
N LEU A 139 4.56 14.47 9.72
CA LEU A 139 3.50 14.09 8.77
C LEU A 139 2.09 14.08 9.39
N LEU A 140 1.96 14.55 10.62
CA LEU A 140 0.68 14.55 11.33
C LEU A 140 -0.44 15.27 10.55
N TYR A 141 -0.09 16.30 9.78
CA TYR A 141 -1.04 17.02 8.92
C TYR A 141 -1.63 16.19 7.78
N HIS A 142 -1.04 15.03 7.44
CA HIS A 142 -1.61 14.13 6.44
C HIS A 142 -2.94 13.52 6.90
N LEU A 143 -3.19 13.44 8.21
CA LEU A 143 -4.47 12.99 8.74
C LEU A 143 -5.65 13.88 8.31
N ASP A 144 -5.42 15.17 8.06
CA ASP A 144 -6.47 16.07 7.52
C ASP A 144 -6.92 15.63 6.12
N TYR A 145 -5.98 15.17 5.30
CA TYR A 145 -6.22 14.75 3.94
C TYR A 145 -6.55 13.23 3.83
N ARG A 146 -5.94 12.42 4.70
CA ARG A 146 -6.08 10.96 4.76
C ARG A 146 -6.39 10.54 6.19
N PRO A 147 -7.63 10.64 6.62
CA PRO A 147 -8.00 10.32 8.01
C PRO A 147 -7.78 8.83 8.33
N THR A 148 -7.79 8.51 9.61
CA THR A 148 -7.80 7.14 10.13
C THR A 148 -9.13 6.85 10.82
N TRP A 149 -9.44 5.58 11.05
CA TRP A 149 -10.53 5.16 11.94
C TRP A 149 -10.04 4.82 13.36
N MET A 150 -8.70 4.68 13.53
CA MET A 150 -8.10 4.30 14.80
C MET A 150 -8.19 5.45 15.81
N PRO A 151 -8.78 5.23 17.00
CA PRO A 151 -9.00 6.30 17.98
C PRO A 151 -7.72 6.77 18.67
N SER A 152 -6.67 5.94 18.66
CA SER A 152 -5.38 6.27 19.28
C SER A 152 -4.35 6.59 18.18
N VAL A 153 -3.78 7.79 18.25
CA VAL A 153 -2.64 8.18 17.42
C VAL A 153 -1.46 8.47 18.33
N GLN A 154 -0.36 7.75 18.10
CA GLN A 154 0.91 7.96 18.77
C GLN A 154 1.87 8.65 17.80
N ILE A 155 2.52 9.72 18.28
CA ILE A 155 3.51 10.41 17.44
C ILE A 155 4.93 10.18 17.97
N PHE A 156 5.88 10.26 17.08
CA PHE A 156 7.30 10.33 17.44
C PHE A 156 7.99 11.47 16.70
N THR A 157 9.12 11.90 17.22
CA THR A 157 9.96 12.92 16.59
C THR A 157 11.39 12.40 16.44
N ALA A 158 12.24 12.72 17.39
CA ALA A 158 13.60 12.24 17.54
C ALA A 158 14.00 12.32 19.02
N PRO A 159 15.03 11.62 19.46
CA PRO A 159 15.57 11.79 20.80
C PRO A 159 15.97 13.24 21.05
N ALA A 160 15.58 13.80 22.18
CA ALA A 160 16.04 15.13 22.55
C ALA A 160 17.57 15.09 22.80
N PRO A 161 18.33 16.05 22.27
CA PRO A 161 19.75 16.14 22.60
C PRO A 161 19.93 16.22 24.11
N LEU A 162 20.81 15.39 24.67
CA LEU A 162 21.08 15.36 26.13
C LEU A 162 21.44 16.72 26.72
N GLU A 163 22.09 17.56 25.93
CA GLU A 163 22.46 18.94 26.29
C GLU A 163 21.23 19.83 26.58
N ARG A 164 20.06 19.50 26.00
CA ARG A 164 18.79 20.18 26.26
C ARG A 164 17.99 19.58 27.42
N ILE A 165 18.41 18.44 27.90
CA ILE A 165 17.79 17.80 29.05
C ILE A 165 18.45 18.33 30.35
N ALA A 166 18.15 19.59 30.64
CA ALA A 166 18.42 20.20 31.94
C ALA A 166 19.88 20.09 32.46
N GLY A 167 20.85 20.56 31.69
CA GLY A 167 22.26 20.55 32.06
C GLY A 167 22.83 19.14 32.26
N ARG A 168 22.16 18.14 31.78
CA ARG A 168 22.50 16.71 31.88
C ARG A 168 23.27 16.27 30.64
N GLY A 169 24.27 17.02 30.24
CA GLY A 169 25.02 16.79 28.99
C GLY A 169 25.82 15.50 28.90
N THR A 170 25.70 14.62 29.88
CA THR A 170 26.44 13.36 29.92
C THR A 170 25.61 12.24 30.55
N LEU A 171 25.64 11.05 29.94
CA LEU A 171 25.30 9.82 30.61
C LEU A 171 26.14 9.66 31.87
N PRO A 172 25.72 8.81 32.82
CA PRO A 172 26.60 8.44 33.96
C PRO A 172 28.00 7.95 33.56
N SER A 173 28.13 7.49 32.29
CA SER A 173 29.39 7.09 31.63
C SER A 173 30.22 8.25 31.07
N GLY A 174 29.69 9.49 31.04
CA GLY A 174 30.35 10.63 30.40
C GLY A 174 30.18 10.72 28.87
N GLN A 175 29.41 9.82 28.23
CA GLN A 175 29.21 9.81 26.79
C GLN A 175 28.06 10.73 26.35
N ARG A 176 28.21 11.38 25.19
CA ARG A 176 27.12 12.07 24.46
C ARG A 176 26.29 11.05 23.70
N LEU A 177 24.98 11.16 23.76
CA LEU A 177 24.08 10.39 22.89
C LEU A 177 24.18 10.95 21.45
N THR A 178 24.53 10.11 20.50
CA THR A 178 24.75 10.47 19.08
C THR A 178 23.69 9.95 18.14
N GLY A 179 22.75 9.12 18.65
CA GLY A 179 21.74 8.42 17.86
C GLY A 179 22.17 7.04 17.35
N ASN A 180 23.40 6.61 17.69
CA ASN A 180 23.93 5.27 17.41
C ASN A 180 24.20 4.48 18.70
N GLU A 181 23.48 4.80 19.76
CA GLU A 181 23.71 4.23 21.07
C GLU A 181 23.31 2.75 21.14
N PRO A 182 23.98 1.96 22.00
CA PRO A 182 23.61 0.58 22.26
C PRO A 182 22.16 0.44 22.73
N ALA A 183 21.54 -0.70 22.44
CA ALA A 183 20.15 -1.01 22.78
C ALA A 183 19.80 -0.78 24.25
N GLU A 184 20.75 -1.01 25.17
CA GLU A 184 20.58 -0.81 26.62
C GLU A 184 20.26 0.65 26.98
N LEU A 185 20.77 1.62 26.20
CA LEU A 185 20.49 3.04 26.37
C LEU A 185 19.13 3.47 25.79
N MET A 186 18.57 2.64 24.90
CA MET A 186 17.25 2.84 24.30
C MET A 186 16.13 2.24 25.15
N GLN A 187 16.45 1.47 26.19
CA GLN A 187 15.46 0.93 27.13
C GLN A 187 14.77 2.07 27.91
N GLY A 188 13.48 1.90 28.15
CA GLY A 188 12.69 2.93 28.81
C GLY A 188 11.91 3.79 27.79
N ASP A 189 11.70 5.05 28.13
CA ASP A 189 10.98 6.03 27.32
C ASP A 189 11.78 7.34 27.36
N PRO A 190 12.85 7.45 26.57
CA PRO A 190 13.74 8.59 26.60
C PRO A 190 13.00 9.87 26.17
N PRO A 191 13.45 11.04 26.64
CA PRO A 191 12.86 12.32 26.24
C PRO A 191 12.94 12.51 24.73
N ALA A 192 11.83 12.94 24.14
CA ALA A 192 11.73 13.25 22.72
C ALA A 192 11.90 14.76 22.47
N MET A 193 12.37 15.11 21.29
CA MET A 193 12.28 16.48 20.79
C MET A 193 10.82 16.89 20.69
N ARG A 194 10.52 18.13 21.06
CA ARG A 194 9.17 18.66 20.88
C ARG A 194 8.78 18.70 19.42
N TYR A 195 7.50 18.52 19.16
CA TYR A 195 6.96 18.71 17.83
C TYR A 195 7.08 20.17 17.39
N ASN A 196 7.83 20.44 16.32
CA ASN A 196 8.33 21.79 15.97
C ASN A 196 7.35 22.69 15.20
N ARG A 197 6.05 22.44 15.21
CA ARG A 197 5.07 23.25 14.46
C ARG A 197 4.28 24.22 15.34
N ASN A 198 4.97 24.88 16.24
CA ASN A 198 4.39 25.86 17.17
C ASN A 198 4.81 27.33 16.88
N LEU A 199 5.31 27.59 15.66
CA LEU A 199 5.61 28.95 15.23
C LEU A 199 4.33 29.68 14.83
N LEU A 200 4.10 30.84 15.44
CA LEU A 200 2.99 31.73 15.12
C LEU A 200 3.54 33.08 14.64
N ARG A 201 2.96 33.64 13.58
CA ARG A 201 3.31 34.98 13.12
C ARG A 201 2.65 36.05 14.00
N ARG A 202 3.43 36.94 14.57
CA ARG A 202 2.92 38.04 15.41
C ARG A 202 1.88 38.88 14.67
N GLY A 203 0.79 39.19 15.35
CA GLY A 203 -0.28 40.00 14.80
C GLY A 203 -1.09 39.38 13.67
N ALA A 204 -0.87 38.09 13.34
CA ALA A 204 -1.66 37.44 12.32
C ALA A 204 -3.13 37.32 12.73
N LYS A 205 -4.04 37.66 11.83
CA LYS A 205 -5.47 37.32 11.98
C LYS A 205 -5.64 35.87 11.58
N LEU A 206 -5.88 35.00 12.55
CA LEU A 206 -5.99 33.56 12.35
C LEU A 206 -7.27 33.20 11.57
N SER A 207 -7.10 32.45 10.48
CA SER A 207 -8.17 31.77 9.77
C SER A 207 -8.62 30.50 10.53
N ASP A 208 -9.69 29.84 10.06
CA ASP A 208 -10.14 28.57 10.62
C ASP A 208 -9.08 27.47 10.41
N ARG A 209 -8.35 27.53 9.29
CA ARG A 209 -7.24 26.60 9.02
C ARG A 209 -6.07 26.79 9.98
N ASP A 210 -5.74 28.04 10.32
CA ASP A 210 -4.70 28.33 11.31
C ASP A 210 -5.12 27.80 12.69
N ARG A 211 -6.38 28.02 13.09
CA ARG A 211 -6.93 27.48 14.34
C ARG A 211 -6.89 25.95 14.38
N PHE A 212 -7.22 25.31 13.25
CA PHE A 212 -7.07 23.86 13.11
C PHE A 212 -5.61 23.41 13.27
N GLN A 213 -4.66 24.05 12.60
CA GLN A 213 -3.23 23.74 12.71
C GLN A 213 -2.73 23.90 14.16
N LEU A 214 -3.15 24.96 14.85
CA LEU A 214 -2.81 25.16 16.26
C LEU A 214 -3.43 24.09 17.17
N ALA A 215 -4.69 23.71 16.93
CA ALA A 215 -5.35 22.64 17.67
C ALA A 215 -4.64 21.28 17.46
N LEU A 216 -4.24 20.99 16.21
CA LEU A 216 -3.48 19.79 15.86
C LEU A 216 -2.12 19.76 16.57
N ALA A 217 -1.38 20.87 16.51
CA ALA A 217 -0.11 21.00 17.20
C ALA A 217 -0.26 20.87 18.73
N ALA A 218 -1.29 21.49 19.30
CA ALA A 218 -1.57 21.47 20.73
C ALA A 218 -1.93 20.09 21.27
N GLU A 219 -2.65 19.27 20.48
CA GLU A 219 -3.06 17.92 20.89
C GLU A 219 -1.89 16.98 21.10
N PHE A 220 -0.84 17.13 20.28
CA PHE A 220 0.27 16.20 20.24
C PHE A 220 1.60 16.76 20.78
N ALA A 221 1.66 18.05 21.18
CA ALA A 221 2.91 18.75 21.50
C ALA A 221 3.68 18.19 22.68
N ASP A 222 2.99 17.66 23.68
CA ASP A 222 3.54 17.17 24.94
C ASP A 222 3.71 15.65 24.99
N LYS A 223 3.38 14.94 23.93
CA LYS A 223 3.31 13.48 23.91
C LYS A 223 4.24 12.76 22.91
N PRO A 224 5.18 13.43 22.19
CA PRO A 224 5.97 12.71 21.22
C PRO A 224 6.85 11.65 21.87
N ALA A 225 7.01 10.52 21.21
CA ALA A 225 8.01 9.52 21.57
C ALA A 225 9.35 9.86 20.90
N ALA A 226 10.45 9.35 21.43
CA ALA A 226 11.79 9.61 20.94
C ALA A 226 12.11 8.88 19.61
N SER A 227 11.36 7.81 19.28
CA SER A 227 11.45 7.10 18.00
C SER A 227 10.14 6.39 17.69
N ALA A 228 10.03 5.89 16.45
CA ALA A 228 8.90 5.08 16.00
C ALA A 228 8.70 3.85 16.88
N LEU A 229 9.79 3.18 17.30
CA LEU A 229 9.73 1.99 18.17
C LEU A 229 9.24 2.32 19.59
N HIS A 230 9.63 3.46 20.15
CA HIS A 230 9.12 3.91 21.45
C HIS A 230 7.62 4.27 21.40
N ALA A 231 7.17 4.88 20.29
CA ALA A 231 5.75 5.13 20.06
C ALA A 231 4.96 3.83 19.91
N LEU A 232 5.51 2.86 19.15
CA LEU A 232 4.94 1.52 19.00
C LEU A 232 4.85 0.79 20.36
N LYS A 233 5.91 0.86 21.18
CA LYS A 233 5.90 0.31 22.55
C LYS A 233 4.76 0.89 23.38
N ARG A 234 4.59 2.24 23.36
CA ARG A 234 3.48 2.89 24.09
C ARG A 234 2.12 2.34 23.64
N ALA A 235 1.91 2.16 22.33
CA ALA A 235 0.69 1.59 21.77
C ALA A 235 0.47 0.14 22.22
N ILE A 236 1.49 -0.70 22.18
CA ILE A 236 1.44 -2.11 22.63
C ILE A 236 1.11 -2.20 24.12
N VAL A 237 1.72 -1.34 24.95
CA VAL A 237 1.43 -1.26 26.41
C VAL A 237 -0.01 -0.79 26.64
N ALA A 238 -0.46 0.25 25.96
CA ALA A 238 -1.83 0.76 26.07
C ALA A 238 -2.89 -0.26 25.62
N ALA A 239 -2.56 -1.11 24.66
CA ALA A 239 -3.41 -2.22 24.22
C ALA A 239 -3.43 -3.40 25.22
N GLY A 240 -2.58 -3.37 26.26
CA GLY A 240 -2.51 -4.42 27.26
C GLY A 240 -1.83 -5.72 26.81
N VAL A 241 -1.05 -5.68 25.71
CA VAL A 241 -0.46 -6.86 25.07
C VAL A 241 1.08 -6.91 25.17
N ALA A 242 1.68 -6.13 26.06
CA ALA A 242 3.15 -6.03 26.24
C ALA A 242 3.86 -7.37 26.57
N LYS A 243 3.14 -8.35 27.13
CA LYS A 243 3.62 -9.72 27.39
C LYS A 243 2.91 -10.75 26.51
N GLY A 244 2.09 -10.29 25.58
CA GLY A 244 1.27 -11.12 24.70
C GLY A 244 2.05 -11.72 23.54
N ARG A 245 1.36 -12.57 22.80
CA ARG A 245 1.82 -13.14 21.54
C ARG A 245 1.37 -12.23 20.40
N ILE A 246 2.31 -11.54 19.76
CA ILE A 246 2.05 -10.47 18.79
C ILE A 246 2.58 -10.87 17.42
N GLY A 247 1.74 -10.83 16.40
CA GLY A 247 2.11 -11.04 15.01
C GLY A 247 2.65 -9.76 14.36
N PHE A 248 3.85 -9.83 13.79
CA PHE A 248 4.49 -8.76 13.02
C PHE A 248 4.62 -9.15 11.56
N ASP A 249 4.23 -8.29 10.65
CA ASP A 249 4.41 -8.50 9.21
C ASP A 249 5.88 -8.40 8.76
N ASP A 250 6.73 -7.81 9.57
CA ASP A 250 8.18 -7.80 9.42
C ASP A 250 8.86 -8.32 10.69
N ALA A 251 9.39 -9.52 10.61
CA ALA A 251 10.06 -10.17 11.75
C ALA A 251 11.30 -9.42 12.27
N ARG A 252 11.90 -8.52 11.45
CA ARG A 252 13.05 -7.69 11.87
C ARG A 252 12.72 -6.77 13.03
N VAL A 253 11.45 -6.37 13.16
CA VAL A 253 11.00 -5.46 14.22
C VAL A 253 10.93 -6.16 15.60
N ILE A 254 10.80 -7.50 15.63
CA ILE A 254 10.65 -8.25 16.88
C ILE A 254 11.82 -8.01 17.85
N PRO A 255 13.10 -8.23 17.49
CA PRO A 255 14.22 -7.95 18.37
C PRO A 255 14.32 -6.46 18.74
N TRP A 256 13.98 -5.55 17.83
CA TRP A 256 14.00 -4.11 18.14
C TRP A 256 13.00 -3.73 19.25
N MET A 257 11.84 -4.39 19.28
CA MET A 257 10.86 -4.17 20.34
C MET A 257 11.34 -4.69 21.70
N GLN A 258 12.08 -5.80 21.71
CA GLN A 258 12.73 -6.30 22.92
C GLN A 258 13.78 -5.31 23.43
N ASP A 259 14.59 -4.77 22.51
CA ASP A 259 15.64 -3.79 22.80
C ASP A 259 15.08 -2.50 23.40
N VAL A 260 13.95 -2.00 22.93
CA VAL A 260 13.32 -0.79 23.48
C VAL A 260 12.52 -1.06 24.76
N GLY A 261 12.61 -2.25 25.35
CA GLY A 261 12.11 -2.58 26.69
C GLY A 261 10.80 -3.37 26.72
N LEU A 262 10.57 -4.26 25.75
CA LEU A 262 9.51 -5.29 25.80
C LEU A 262 10.12 -6.71 25.75
N PRO A 263 10.98 -7.09 26.73
CA PRO A 263 11.70 -8.37 26.70
C PRO A 263 10.77 -9.59 26.83
N ASP A 264 9.63 -9.44 27.51
CA ASP A 264 8.66 -10.52 27.72
C ASP A 264 7.67 -10.70 26.56
N MET A 265 7.71 -9.83 25.54
CA MET A 265 6.86 -9.90 24.36
C MET A 265 7.21 -11.14 23.51
N LYS A 266 6.19 -11.88 23.10
CA LYS A 266 6.34 -13.06 22.22
C LYS A 266 6.03 -12.66 20.77
N GLY A 267 7.02 -12.14 20.06
CA GLY A 267 6.87 -11.78 18.65
C GLY A 267 6.78 -13.01 17.76
N VAL A 268 5.90 -12.96 16.76
CA VAL A 268 5.67 -14.00 15.74
C VAL A 268 5.75 -13.36 14.38
N GLU A 269 6.43 -14.00 13.44
CA GLU A 269 6.39 -13.60 12.03
C GLU A 269 4.98 -13.83 11.50
N ALA A 270 4.37 -12.82 10.91
CA ALA A 270 2.97 -12.80 10.51
C ALA A 270 2.73 -12.30 9.07
N PHE A 271 3.75 -12.32 8.21
CA PHE A 271 3.61 -11.86 6.82
C PHE A 271 2.48 -12.58 6.08
N ASP A 272 2.45 -13.92 6.16
CA ASP A 272 1.39 -14.72 5.53
C ASP A 272 0.08 -14.65 6.33
N ILE A 273 0.13 -14.44 7.66
CA ILE A 273 -1.06 -14.25 8.50
C ILE A 273 -1.82 -12.99 8.08
N PHE A 274 -1.13 -11.89 7.76
CA PHE A 274 -1.79 -10.71 7.19
C PHE A 274 -2.49 -11.03 5.86
N LYS A 275 -1.89 -11.86 5.03
CA LYS A 275 -2.52 -12.31 3.78
C LYS A 275 -3.74 -13.20 4.04
N GLU A 276 -3.70 -14.09 5.05
CA GLU A 276 -4.89 -14.87 5.46
C GLU A 276 -6.05 -13.96 5.88
N VAL A 277 -5.76 -12.89 6.62
CA VAL A 277 -6.77 -11.90 7.00
C VAL A 277 -7.35 -11.22 5.75
N ARG A 278 -6.48 -10.77 4.83
CA ARG A 278 -6.88 -10.04 3.63
C ARG A 278 -7.62 -10.89 2.58
N MET A 279 -7.54 -12.22 2.65
CA MET A 279 -8.30 -13.09 1.73
C MET A 279 -9.80 -12.82 1.80
N VAL A 280 -10.35 -12.51 2.97
CA VAL A 280 -11.77 -12.19 3.15
C VAL A 280 -11.93 -10.69 3.36
N LYS A 281 -12.52 -10.03 2.37
CA LYS A 281 -12.62 -8.56 2.32
C LYS A 281 -13.76 -8.03 3.19
N SER A 282 -13.57 -6.88 3.77
CA SER A 282 -14.65 -6.11 4.35
C SER A 282 -15.57 -5.55 3.25
N ALA A 283 -16.78 -5.12 3.63
CA ALA A 283 -17.70 -4.46 2.69
C ALA A 283 -17.08 -3.17 2.08
N ASN A 284 -16.26 -2.44 2.85
CA ASN A 284 -15.59 -1.24 2.38
C ASN A 284 -14.49 -1.56 1.34
N GLU A 285 -13.74 -2.66 1.55
CA GLU A 285 -12.78 -3.14 0.56
C GLU A 285 -13.46 -3.60 -0.72
N ILE A 286 -14.55 -4.39 -0.62
CA ILE A 286 -15.31 -4.86 -1.79
C ILE A 286 -15.82 -3.68 -2.62
N ALA A 287 -16.35 -2.64 -1.97
CA ALA A 287 -16.81 -1.43 -2.66
C ALA A 287 -15.66 -0.72 -3.39
N LEU A 288 -14.47 -0.62 -2.77
CA LEU A 288 -13.29 0.00 -3.36
C LEU A 288 -12.73 -0.83 -4.51
N ILE A 289 -12.63 -2.16 -4.34
CA ILE A 289 -12.17 -3.06 -5.40
C ILE A 289 -13.14 -3.04 -6.59
N ARG A 290 -14.43 -2.97 -6.35
CA ARG A 290 -15.44 -2.79 -7.42
C ARG A 290 -15.19 -1.51 -8.22
N ASP A 291 -14.97 -0.38 -7.55
CA ASP A 291 -14.65 0.90 -8.25
C ASP A 291 -13.34 0.78 -9.03
N THR A 292 -12.32 0.12 -8.45
CA THR A 292 -11.05 -0.14 -9.11
C THR A 292 -11.22 -0.99 -10.37
N SER A 293 -11.94 -2.12 -10.29
CA SER A 293 -12.21 -3.03 -11.40
C SER A 293 -12.94 -2.32 -12.54
N GLN A 294 -13.94 -1.49 -12.23
CA GLN A 294 -14.67 -0.71 -13.21
C GLN A 294 -13.79 0.37 -13.89
N ARG A 295 -12.80 0.93 -13.18
CA ARG A 295 -11.82 1.86 -13.76
C ARG A 295 -10.89 1.13 -14.73
N CYS A 296 -10.39 -0.05 -14.33
CA CYS A 296 -9.55 -0.90 -15.18
C CYS A 296 -10.30 -1.33 -16.45
N GLU A 297 -11.54 -1.77 -16.32
CA GLU A 297 -12.37 -2.14 -17.46
C GLU A 297 -12.60 -0.96 -18.42
N ARG A 298 -12.87 0.24 -17.91
CA ARG A 298 -12.98 1.45 -18.74
C ARG A 298 -11.66 1.79 -19.44
N ALA A 299 -10.51 1.51 -18.81
CA ALA A 299 -9.20 1.73 -19.41
C ALA A 299 -8.91 0.70 -20.53
N ILE A 300 -9.23 -0.59 -20.29
CA ILE A 300 -9.15 -1.62 -21.33
C ILE A 300 -10.05 -1.28 -22.51
N ASN A 301 -11.30 -0.92 -22.27
CA ASN A 301 -12.24 -0.57 -23.35
C ASN A 301 -11.76 0.65 -24.16
N ALA A 302 -11.09 1.62 -23.54
CA ALA A 302 -10.47 2.73 -24.26
C ALA A 302 -9.28 2.28 -25.13
N ALA A 303 -8.43 1.39 -24.60
CA ALA A 303 -7.34 0.81 -25.37
C ALA A 303 -7.85 -0.01 -26.56
N ILE A 304 -8.87 -0.86 -26.35
CA ILE A 304 -9.53 -1.62 -27.41
C ILE A 304 -10.13 -0.68 -28.46
N ALA A 305 -10.77 0.40 -28.05
CA ALA A 305 -11.37 1.37 -28.97
C ALA A 305 -10.33 2.09 -29.88
N SER A 306 -9.07 2.15 -29.43
CA SER A 306 -7.98 2.76 -30.21
C SER A 306 -7.29 1.79 -31.17
N LEU A 307 -7.58 0.47 -31.10
CA LEU A 307 -6.90 -0.55 -31.88
C LEU A 307 -7.19 -0.40 -33.39
N HIS A 308 -6.12 -0.48 -34.20
CA HIS A 308 -6.17 -0.57 -35.63
C HIS A 308 -4.95 -1.34 -36.17
N VAL A 309 -5.08 -1.91 -37.38
CA VAL A 309 -3.99 -2.62 -38.04
C VAL A 309 -2.79 -1.70 -38.26
N GLY A 310 -1.59 -2.18 -38.00
CA GLY A 310 -0.34 -1.44 -38.14
C GLY A 310 0.03 -0.56 -36.94
N GLN A 311 -0.84 -0.42 -35.92
CA GLN A 311 -0.54 0.32 -34.70
C GLN A 311 0.54 -0.40 -33.91
N GLU A 312 1.48 0.35 -33.34
CA GLU A 312 2.47 -0.19 -32.39
C GLU A 312 1.78 -0.66 -31.10
N ILE A 313 2.14 -1.85 -30.59
CA ILE A 313 1.62 -2.36 -29.30
C ILE A 313 1.87 -1.36 -28.17
N ALA A 314 3.03 -0.71 -28.15
CA ALA A 314 3.36 0.33 -27.16
C ALA A 314 2.40 1.53 -27.18
N ALA A 315 1.80 1.86 -28.33
CA ALA A 315 0.80 2.93 -28.41
C ALA A 315 -0.54 2.53 -27.77
N VAL A 316 -0.90 1.26 -27.88
CA VAL A 316 -2.09 0.70 -27.18
C VAL A 316 -1.89 0.72 -25.68
N GLU A 317 -0.70 0.33 -25.21
CA GLU A 317 -0.33 0.39 -23.80
C GLU A 317 -0.42 1.83 -23.27
N LEU A 318 0.09 2.81 -24.03
CA LEU A 318 0.02 4.22 -23.63
C LEU A 318 -1.43 4.71 -23.49
N GLU A 319 -2.34 4.28 -24.38
CA GLU A 319 -3.75 4.65 -24.30
C GLU A 319 -4.42 4.09 -23.06
N TYR A 320 -4.15 2.84 -22.68
CA TYR A 320 -4.61 2.25 -21.44
C TYR A 320 -4.11 3.08 -20.22
N ARG A 321 -2.80 3.35 -20.17
CA ARG A 321 -2.16 4.12 -19.06
C ARG A 321 -2.75 5.52 -18.95
N ARG A 322 -2.93 6.19 -20.09
CA ARG A 322 -3.52 7.53 -20.15
C ARG A 322 -4.95 7.54 -19.62
N LYS A 323 -5.75 6.56 -20.00
CA LYS A 323 -7.15 6.46 -19.58
C LYS A 323 -7.26 6.13 -18.10
N LEU A 324 -6.49 5.16 -17.62
CA LEU A 324 -6.50 4.78 -16.20
C LEU A 324 -6.02 5.94 -15.31
N GLY A 325 -4.96 6.66 -15.73
CA GLY A 325 -4.48 7.88 -15.04
C GLY A 325 -5.53 8.98 -15.01
N ALA A 326 -6.25 9.22 -16.10
CA ALA A 326 -7.36 10.19 -16.15
C ALA A 326 -8.53 9.80 -15.22
N LEU A 327 -8.64 8.53 -14.86
CA LEU A 327 -9.58 8.02 -13.87
C LEU A 327 -9.02 7.99 -12.44
N GLY A 328 -7.81 8.52 -12.22
CA GLY A 328 -7.13 8.58 -10.92
C GLY A 328 -6.40 7.29 -10.52
N GLY A 329 -6.33 6.31 -11.40
CA GLY A 329 -5.64 5.05 -11.16
C GLY A 329 -4.20 5.04 -11.67
N ASN A 330 -3.45 4.00 -11.28
CA ASN A 330 -2.10 3.72 -11.74
C ASN A 330 -2.03 2.33 -12.37
N THR A 331 -1.18 2.14 -13.36
CA THR A 331 -0.91 0.82 -13.93
C THR A 331 0.19 0.16 -13.13
N ARG A 332 -0.10 -1.00 -12.53
CA ARG A 332 0.91 -1.81 -11.87
C ARG A 332 1.62 -2.73 -12.85
N TRP A 333 0.84 -3.42 -13.67
CA TRP A 333 1.32 -4.35 -14.65
C TRP A 333 0.37 -4.38 -15.85
N LEU A 334 0.91 -4.55 -17.04
CA LEU A 334 0.12 -4.60 -18.26
C LEU A 334 0.86 -5.44 -19.29
N VAL A 335 0.17 -6.43 -19.82
CA VAL A 335 0.64 -7.26 -20.93
C VAL A 335 -0.34 -7.08 -22.09
N ILE A 336 0.17 -6.56 -23.20
CA ILE A 336 -0.55 -6.56 -24.48
C ILE A 336 0.34 -7.33 -25.43
N ASN A 337 -0.12 -8.46 -25.91
CA ASN A 337 0.67 -9.24 -26.85
C ASN A 337 -0.14 -9.86 -27.96
N GLN A 338 0.54 -10.12 -29.06
CA GLN A 338 0.11 -10.87 -30.21
C GLN A 338 1.20 -11.90 -30.51
N ASP A 339 0.81 -13.13 -30.85
CA ASP A 339 1.74 -14.25 -31.09
C ASP A 339 2.74 -14.51 -29.93
N GLY A 340 2.35 -14.19 -28.69
CA GLY A 340 3.21 -14.34 -27.51
C GLY A 340 4.22 -13.23 -27.30
N LEU A 341 4.23 -12.18 -28.12
CA LEU A 341 5.19 -11.08 -28.05
C LEU A 341 4.51 -9.76 -27.66
N ASN A 342 5.17 -9.00 -26.78
CA ASN A 342 4.70 -7.71 -26.27
C ASN A 342 5.23 -6.51 -27.10
N SER A 343 5.74 -6.78 -28.29
CA SER A 343 6.30 -5.76 -29.20
C SER A 343 5.85 -6.00 -30.63
N GLY A 344 6.05 -5.02 -31.47
CA GLY A 344 5.66 -5.08 -32.88
C GLY A 344 4.38 -4.30 -33.15
N ARG A 345 3.75 -4.65 -34.27
CA ARG A 345 2.54 -3.98 -34.76
C ARG A 345 1.34 -4.90 -34.75
N ILE A 346 0.17 -4.33 -34.50
CA ILE A 346 -1.09 -5.05 -34.57
C ILE A 346 -1.31 -5.54 -36.01
N GLU A 347 -1.49 -6.84 -36.15
CA GLU A 347 -1.77 -7.50 -37.42
C GLU A 347 -3.27 -7.78 -37.56
N ARG A 348 -3.70 -7.80 -38.81
CA ARG A 348 -5.10 -8.11 -39.14
C ARG A 348 -5.44 -9.57 -38.87
N ASP A 349 -6.65 -9.82 -38.37
CA ASP A 349 -7.26 -11.13 -38.14
C ASP A 349 -6.56 -12.02 -37.10
N LYS A 350 -5.56 -11.46 -36.41
CA LYS A 350 -4.87 -12.16 -35.32
C LYS A 350 -5.44 -11.84 -33.94
N VAL A 351 -5.40 -12.83 -33.07
CA VAL A 351 -5.82 -12.64 -31.68
C VAL A 351 -4.78 -11.84 -30.89
N ILE A 352 -5.26 -10.87 -30.14
CA ILE A 352 -4.49 -10.01 -29.24
C ILE A 352 -4.94 -10.32 -27.80
N LYS A 353 -3.98 -10.56 -26.91
CA LYS A 353 -4.21 -10.62 -25.47
C LYS A 353 -3.99 -9.23 -24.86
N ILE A 354 -4.93 -8.80 -24.01
CA ILE A 354 -4.72 -7.74 -23.03
C ILE A 354 -4.94 -8.34 -21.66
N ASP A 355 -3.97 -8.16 -20.76
CA ASP A 355 -3.98 -8.62 -19.40
C ASP A 355 -3.45 -7.47 -18.54
N SER A 356 -4.30 -6.93 -17.66
CA SER A 356 -4.06 -5.64 -17.04
C SER A 356 -4.32 -5.65 -15.54
N VAL A 357 -3.31 -5.24 -14.80
CA VAL A 357 -3.37 -5.02 -13.36
C VAL A 357 -3.27 -3.51 -13.10
N GLY A 358 -4.43 -2.89 -12.93
CA GLY A 358 -4.52 -1.49 -12.51
C GLY A 358 -4.69 -1.35 -11.01
N GLU A 359 -4.47 -0.16 -10.51
CA GLU A 359 -4.61 0.17 -9.09
C GLU A 359 -5.38 1.48 -8.91
N TYR A 360 -6.22 1.51 -7.89
CA TYR A 360 -6.82 2.74 -7.37
C TYR A 360 -6.91 2.67 -5.84
N LEU A 361 -6.40 3.71 -5.17
CA LEU A 361 -6.35 3.79 -3.71
C LEU A 361 -5.77 2.52 -3.04
N GLY A 362 -4.67 1.99 -3.59
CA GLY A 362 -3.96 0.83 -3.05
C GLY A 362 -4.60 -0.54 -3.34
N TYR A 363 -5.74 -0.60 -4.02
CA TYR A 363 -6.41 -1.84 -4.41
C TYR A 363 -6.29 -2.11 -5.89
N VAL A 364 -6.21 -3.38 -6.23
CA VAL A 364 -5.95 -3.87 -7.58
C VAL A 364 -7.25 -4.24 -8.29
N GLY A 365 -7.30 -3.93 -9.59
CA GLY A 365 -8.27 -4.49 -10.53
C GLY A 365 -7.52 -5.31 -11.56
N ASP A 366 -7.94 -6.56 -11.75
CA ASP A 366 -7.28 -7.55 -12.57
C ASP A 366 -8.24 -8.03 -13.66
N ILE A 367 -7.94 -7.72 -14.90
CA ILE A 367 -8.87 -7.93 -16.02
C ILE A 367 -8.12 -8.36 -17.27
N GLY A 368 -8.53 -9.50 -17.84
CA GLY A 368 -8.00 -10.03 -19.09
C GLY A 368 -9.04 -10.08 -20.19
N ARG A 369 -8.65 -9.72 -21.42
CA ARG A 369 -9.51 -9.75 -22.60
C ARG A 369 -8.76 -10.24 -23.84
N SER A 370 -9.50 -10.95 -24.70
CA SER A 370 -9.06 -11.30 -26.06
C SER A 370 -9.74 -10.41 -27.10
N ILE A 371 -8.97 -9.95 -28.06
CA ILE A 371 -9.40 -9.01 -29.09
C ILE A 371 -8.92 -9.49 -30.48
N VAL A 372 -9.70 -9.20 -31.53
CA VAL A 372 -9.28 -9.32 -32.92
C VAL A 372 -9.58 -8.02 -33.66
N VAL A 373 -8.63 -7.54 -34.48
CA VAL A 373 -8.84 -6.43 -35.41
C VAL A 373 -9.00 -7.03 -36.80
N GLY A 374 -10.24 -7.04 -37.32
CA GLY A 374 -10.61 -7.74 -38.53
C GLY A 374 -11.57 -8.89 -38.27
N ASN A 375 -11.35 -10.03 -38.92
CA ASN A 375 -12.23 -11.20 -38.84
C ASN A 375 -11.60 -12.27 -37.95
N PRO A 376 -12.21 -12.64 -36.81
CA PRO A 376 -11.72 -13.76 -36.02
C PRO A 376 -11.85 -15.08 -36.79
N THR A 377 -10.93 -15.99 -36.58
CA THR A 377 -11.09 -17.37 -37.06
C THR A 377 -12.15 -18.10 -36.22
N ASP A 378 -12.74 -19.17 -36.79
CA ASP A 378 -13.70 -20.01 -36.08
C ASP A 378 -13.07 -20.59 -34.80
N GLU A 379 -11.76 -20.94 -34.84
CA GLU A 379 -11.02 -21.39 -33.67
C GLU A 379 -10.92 -20.33 -32.59
N THR A 380 -10.61 -19.09 -32.95
CA THR A 380 -10.52 -17.99 -31.99
C THR A 380 -11.88 -17.68 -31.35
N GLY A 381 -12.94 -17.66 -32.15
CA GLY A 381 -14.32 -17.50 -31.66
C GLY A 381 -14.72 -18.62 -30.71
N GLY A 382 -14.57 -19.86 -31.15
CA GLY A 382 -14.94 -21.05 -30.38
C GLY A 382 -14.15 -21.19 -29.08
N ARG A 383 -12.84 -20.91 -29.09
CA ARG A 383 -12.01 -20.90 -27.87
C ARG A 383 -12.47 -19.85 -26.86
N ASN A 384 -12.80 -18.65 -27.32
CA ASN A 384 -13.29 -17.59 -26.43
C ASN A 384 -14.67 -17.95 -25.83
N GLU A 385 -15.56 -18.54 -26.63
CA GLU A 385 -16.87 -19.06 -26.14
C GLU A 385 -16.69 -20.17 -25.12
N ALA A 386 -15.76 -21.11 -25.36
CA ALA A 386 -15.42 -22.16 -24.40
C ALA A 386 -14.88 -21.57 -23.07
N ASN A 387 -13.98 -20.59 -23.13
CA ASN A 387 -13.50 -19.87 -21.96
C ASN A 387 -14.64 -19.19 -21.20
N ALA A 388 -15.52 -18.46 -21.89
CA ALA A 388 -16.67 -17.79 -21.28
C ALA A 388 -17.61 -18.81 -20.60
N LYS A 389 -17.86 -19.96 -21.23
CA LYS A 389 -18.67 -21.05 -20.69
C LYS A 389 -18.02 -21.68 -19.45
N ALA A 390 -16.70 -21.87 -19.49
CA ALA A 390 -15.93 -22.42 -18.37
C ALA A 390 -15.97 -21.49 -17.16
N LEU A 391 -15.71 -20.19 -17.36
CA LEU A 391 -15.82 -19.17 -16.30
C LEU A 391 -17.24 -19.08 -15.75
N ALA A 392 -18.26 -19.00 -16.60
CA ALA A 392 -19.65 -18.95 -16.17
C ALA A 392 -20.05 -20.20 -15.36
N THR A 393 -19.50 -21.37 -15.70
CA THR A 393 -19.72 -22.62 -14.94
C THR A 393 -19.04 -22.54 -13.59
N ALA A 394 -17.77 -22.12 -13.54
CA ALA A 394 -17.04 -21.93 -12.29
C ALA A 394 -17.78 -20.97 -11.36
N TYR A 395 -18.16 -19.80 -11.85
CA TYR A 395 -18.85 -18.76 -11.05
C TYR A 395 -20.18 -19.24 -10.46
N ARG A 396 -20.94 -20.04 -11.19
CA ARG A 396 -22.17 -20.64 -10.66
C ARG A 396 -21.93 -21.77 -9.66
N THR A 397 -20.76 -22.44 -9.76
CA THR A 397 -20.41 -23.59 -8.92
C THR A 397 -19.79 -23.19 -7.60
N ILE A 398 -18.98 -22.13 -7.60
CA ILE A 398 -18.23 -21.67 -6.41
C ILE A 398 -19.17 -21.50 -5.22
N ARG A 399 -18.76 -22.08 -4.08
CA ARG A 399 -19.40 -21.89 -2.77
C ARG A 399 -18.31 -21.72 -1.71
N PRO A 400 -18.61 -21.03 -0.60
CA PRO A 400 -17.70 -21.00 0.54
C PRO A 400 -17.26 -22.41 0.97
N GLY A 401 -15.98 -22.59 1.21
CA GLY A 401 -15.34 -23.85 1.57
C GLY A 401 -14.80 -24.69 0.39
N MET A 402 -15.16 -24.38 -0.86
CA MET A 402 -14.57 -25.07 -2.03
C MET A 402 -13.11 -24.64 -2.23
N LEU A 403 -12.29 -25.60 -2.66
CA LEU A 403 -10.87 -25.35 -2.92
C LEU A 403 -10.65 -24.68 -4.28
N PHE A 404 -9.61 -23.88 -4.38
CA PHE A 404 -9.19 -23.26 -5.65
C PHE A 404 -8.89 -24.32 -6.72
N ASP A 405 -8.22 -25.43 -6.32
CA ASP A 405 -7.87 -26.51 -7.22
C ASP A 405 -9.11 -27.27 -7.77
N GLU A 406 -10.19 -27.37 -6.98
CA GLU A 406 -11.44 -27.97 -7.46
C GLU A 406 -12.06 -27.11 -8.57
N ILE A 407 -12.03 -25.81 -8.43
CA ILE A 407 -12.56 -24.86 -9.44
C ILE A 407 -11.65 -24.84 -10.67
N ALA A 408 -10.34 -24.86 -10.50
CA ALA A 408 -9.40 -24.98 -11.61
C ALA A 408 -9.65 -26.24 -12.43
N LYS A 409 -9.92 -27.38 -11.76
CA LYS A 409 -10.28 -28.64 -12.41
C LYS A 409 -11.61 -28.56 -13.16
N ILE A 410 -12.66 -28.04 -12.53
CA ILE A 410 -14.00 -27.85 -13.16
C ILE A 410 -13.86 -27.01 -14.43
N THR A 411 -13.13 -25.91 -14.36
CA THR A 411 -12.90 -25.00 -15.50
C THR A 411 -12.16 -25.71 -16.63
N GLY A 412 -11.09 -26.47 -16.31
CA GLY A 412 -10.34 -27.26 -17.27
C GLY A 412 -11.17 -28.40 -17.91
N ASP A 413 -12.04 -29.03 -17.15
CA ASP A 413 -12.92 -30.08 -17.66
C ASP A 413 -13.95 -29.52 -18.67
N VAL A 414 -14.51 -28.33 -18.43
CA VAL A 414 -15.39 -27.65 -19.37
C VAL A 414 -14.63 -27.33 -20.67
N MET A 415 -13.41 -26.80 -20.58
CA MET A 415 -12.59 -26.52 -21.79
C MET A 415 -12.38 -27.77 -22.63
N LYS A 416 -12.07 -28.91 -22.01
CA LYS A 416 -11.90 -30.21 -22.70
C LYS A 416 -13.19 -30.68 -23.37
N GLN A 417 -14.36 -30.53 -22.71
CA GLN A 417 -15.67 -30.87 -23.27
C GLN A 417 -16.00 -30.05 -24.51
N GLU A 418 -15.57 -28.81 -24.55
CA GLU A 418 -15.72 -27.91 -25.70
C GLU A 418 -14.64 -28.14 -26.79
N GLY A 419 -13.73 -29.11 -26.59
CA GLY A 419 -12.70 -29.49 -27.56
C GLY A 419 -11.41 -28.67 -27.49
N TYR A 420 -11.20 -27.90 -26.42
CA TYR A 420 -10.03 -27.06 -26.26
C TYR A 420 -9.16 -27.44 -25.06
N ASN A 421 -7.86 -27.28 -25.22
CA ASN A 421 -6.96 -27.27 -24.08
C ASN A 421 -7.08 -25.93 -23.35
N GLY A 422 -7.13 -25.96 -22.01
CA GLY A 422 -7.21 -24.76 -21.17
C GLY A 422 -6.50 -24.97 -19.85
N PHE A 423 -6.01 -23.88 -19.29
CA PHE A 423 -5.45 -23.78 -17.96
C PHE A 423 -6.25 -22.71 -17.22
N ALA A 424 -6.53 -22.93 -15.95
CA ALA A 424 -7.21 -21.98 -15.08
C ALA A 424 -6.45 -21.87 -13.77
N ALA A 425 -6.19 -20.64 -13.35
CA ALA A 425 -5.48 -20.32 -12.12
C ALA A 425 -6.31 -19.39 -11.25
N PRO A 426 -7.17 -19.90 -10.36
CA PRO A 426 -7.85 -19.08 -9.39
C PRO A 426 -6.83 -18.45 -8.42
N HIS A 427 -6.94 -17.16 -8.17
CA HIS A 427 -6.18 -16.51 -7.11
C HIS A 427 -6.95 -15.35 -6.47
N ASN A 428 -6.64 -15.09 -5.20
CA ASN A 428 -7.23 -13.99 -4.46
C ASN A 428 -6.56 -12.68 -4.85
N VAL A 429 -7.37 -11.63 -5.00
CA VAL A 429 -6.91 -10.28 -5.37
C VAL A 429 -7.35 -9.28 -4.31
N GLY A 430 -6.55 -8.26 -4.09
CA GLY A 430 -6.86 -7.22 -3.11
C GLY A 430 -5.91 -6.04 -3.20
N MET A 431 -5.08 -5.85 -2.19
CA MET A 431 -3.98 -4.88 -2.22
C MET A 431 -2.77 -5.38 -3.01
N ASP A 432 -2.70 -6.67 -3.23
CA ASP A 432 -1.76 -7.33 -4.14
C ASP A 432 -2.53 -8.02 -5.26
N HIS A 433 -1.87 -8.21 -6.41
CA HIS A 433 -2.38 -9.03 -7.50
C HIS A 433 -2.64 -10.46 -6.99
N THR A 434 -1.67 -11.06 -6.29
CA THR A 434 -1.83 -12.36 -5.61
C THR A 434 -1.89 -12.12 -4.11
N ASP A 435 -3.08 -11.79 -3.59
CA ASP A 435 -3.29 -11.39 -2.21
C ASP A 435 -3.72 -12.55 -1.32
N GLN A 436 -2.86 -13.56 -1.24
CA GLN A 436 -3.04 -14.80 -0.50
C GLN A 436 -1.70 -15.32 0.02
N PRO A 437 -1.67 -16.18 1.04
CA PRO A 437 -0.47 -16.91 1.43
C PRO A 437 0.14 -17.63 0.22
N ASN A 438 1.45 -17.53 0.05
CA ASN A 438 2.13 -18.08 -1.11
C ASN A 438 3.41 -18.83 -0.69
N SER A 439 3.45 -20.11 -1.00
CA SER A 439 4.59 -21.00 -0.70
C SER A 439 5.53 -21.25 -1.88
N LEU A 440 5.25 -20.71 -3.08
CA LEU A 440 6.02 -20.98 -4.29
C LEU A 440 7.51 -20.65 -4.14
N ALA A 441 7.84 -19.59 -3.39
CA ALA A 441 9.22 -19.18 -3.17
C ALA A 441 9.94 -19.95 -2.05
N ASN A 442 9.22 -20.71 -1.21
CA ASN A 442 9.79 -21.43 -0.09
C ASN A 442 9.24 -22.86 0.00
N PRO A 443 9.95 -23.85 -0.56
CA PRO A 443 9.49 -25.23 -0.55
C PRO A 443 9.37 -25.85 0.85
N ARG A 444 9.90 -25.21 1.89
CA ARG A 444 9.73 -25.64 3.29
C ARG A 444 8.42 -25.16 3.91
N ARG A 445 7.77 -24.16 3.32
CA ARG A 445 6.43 -23.73 3.70
C ARG A 445 5.41 -24.55 2.91
N ARG A 446 4.70 -25.44 3.57
CA ARG A 446 3.45 -26.00 3.02
C ARG A 446 2.37 -24.98 3.31
N SER A 447 1.81 -24.38 2.25
CA SER A 447 0.53 -23.69 2.38
C SER A 447 -0.58 -24.73 2.54
N GLU A 448 -1.53 -24.46 3.41
CA GLU A 448 -2.80 -25.16 3.39
C GLU A 448 -3.47 -24.91 2.03
N PRO A 449 -4.27 -25.86 1.52
CA PRO A 449 -5.04 -25.61 0.30
C PRO A 449 -5.88 -24.34 0.44
N LEU A 450 -5.84 -23.49 -0.56
CA LEU A 450 -6.61 -22.26 -0.56
C LEU A 450 -8.07 -22.55 -0.89
N GLN A 451 -8.97 -21.92 -0.17
CA GLN A 451 -10.41 -22.06 -0.35
C GLN A 451 -11.08 -20.71 -0.60
N PHE A 452 -12.24 -20.76 -1.21
CA PHE A 452 -13.13 -19.61 -1.31
C PHE A 452 -13.91 -19.48 0.01
N ASP A 453 -13.82 -18.32 0.64
CA ASP A 453 -14.67 -17.94 1.76
C ASP A 453 -15.69 -16.89 1.29
N GLU A 454 -16.84 -16.75 1.97
CA GLU A 454 -17.76 -15.66 1.70
C GLU A 454 -17.06 -14.31 1.90
N GLY A 455 -17.09 -13.42 0.89
CA GLY A 455 -16.34 -12.16 0.88
C GLY A 455 -14.93 -12.25 0.30
N SER A 456 -14.45 -13.44 -0.10
CA SER A 456 -13.23 -13.54 -0.89
C SER A 456 -13.39 -12.85 -2.22
N VAL A 457 -12.45 -11.97 -2.57
CA VAL A 457 -12.34 -11.36 -3.90
C VAL A 457 -11.21 -12.05 -4.65
N PHE A 458 -11.52 -12.50 -5.86
CA PHE A 458 -10.63 -13.35 -6.64
C PHE A 458 -10.86 -13.14 -8.13
N THR A 459 -9.95 -13.70 -8.92
CA THR A 459 -10.09 -13.92 -10.35
C THR A 459 -9.86 -15.39 -10.69
N ILE A 460 -10.27 -15.81 -11.87
CA ILE A 460 -9.88 -17.07 -12.49
C ILE A 460 -9.20 -16.72 -13.80
N ASP A 461 -7.89 -16.77 -13.75
CA ASP A 461 -7.00 -16.43 -14.83
C ASP A 461 -6.94 -17.59 -15.85
N MET A 462 -7.28 -17.33 -17.11
CA MET A 462 -7.29 -18.33 -18.19
C MET A 462 -6.40 -17.88 -19.35
N PRO A 463 -5.08 -17.83 -19.16
CA PRO A 463 -4.13 -17.51 -20.21
C PRO A 463 -3.95 -18.69 -21.17
N TYR A 464 -3.76 -18.39 -22.44
CA TYR A 464 -3.39 -19.37 -23.43
C TYR A 464 -2.35 -18.80 -24.39
N LEU A 465 -1.35 -19.63 -24.72
CA LEU A 465 -0.34 -19.34 -25.72
C LEU A 465 -0.03 -20.61 -26.52
N GLU A 466 -0.09 -20.52 -27.83
CA GLU A 466 0.32 -21.59 -28.73
C GLU A 466 1.06 -20.98 -29.94
N ILE A 467 2.23 -21.53 -30.24
CA ILE A 467 3.01 -21.09 -31.42
C ILE A 467 2.24 -21.47 -32.69
N GLY A 468 1.97 -20.46 -33.52
CA GLY A 468 1.18 -20.59 -34.74
C GLY A 468 -0.29 -20.20 -34.61
N TYR A 469 -0.84 -20.21 -33.40
CA TYR A 469 -2.17 -19.68 -33.09
C TYR A 469 -2.08 -18.23 -32.58
N GLY A 470 -1.24 -18.00 -31.57
CA GLY A 470 -1.11 -16.73 -30.86
C GLY A 470 -1.40 -16.85 -29.38
N SER A 471 -1.81 -15.74 -28.75
CA SER A 471 -2.15 -15.69 -27.33
C SER A 471 -3.53 -15.11 -27.07
N SER A 472 -4.29 -15.76 -26.20
CA SER A 472 -5.60 -15.30 -25.73
C SER A 472 -5.64 -15.26 -24.19
N HIS A 473 -6.56 -14.49 -23.64
CA HIS A 473 -6.74 -14.35 -22.22
C HIS A 473 -8.16 -13.93 -21.87
N VAL A 474 -8.74 -14.57 -20.88
CA VAL A 474 -10.04 -14.19 -20.33
C VAL A 474 -9.94 -14.22 -18.81
N GLU A 475 -10.32 -13.13 -18.20
CA GLU A 475 -10.23 -12.97 -16.76
C GLU A 475 -11.17 -11.84 -16.30
N ASP A 476 -11.77 -12.00 -15.13
CA ASP A 476 -12.57 -10.95 -14.51
C ASP A 476 -12.57 -11.06 -12.98
N MET A 477 -12.75 -9.92 -12.32
CA MET A 477 -12.81 -9.83 -10.87
C MET A 477 -14.17 -10.24 -10.33
N MET A 478 -14.18 -11.12 -9.35
CA MET A 478 -15.38 -11.67 -8.73
C MET A 478 -15.31 -11.58 -7.20
N VAL A 479 -16.47 -11.57 -6.56
CA VAL A 479 -16.60 -11.78 -5.11
C VAL A 479 -17.39 -13.07 -4.84
N CYS A 480 -16.88 -13.91 -3.94
CA CYS A 480 -17.56 -15.11 -3.48
C CYS A 480 -18.74 -14.74 -2.58
N THR A 481 -19.91 -15.29 -2.86
CA THR A 481 -21.14 -15.18 -2.04
C THR A 481 -21.65 -16.56 -1.67
N LYS A 482 -22.66 -16.63 -0.81
CA LYS A 482 -23.32 -17.92 -0.46
C LYS A 482 -23.82 -18.68 -1.69
N ASP A 483 -24.26 -17.95 -2.72
CA ASP A 483 -25.01 -18.50 -3.86
C ASP A 483 -24.15 -18.61 -5.12
N GLY A 484 -22.88 -18.28 -5.05
CA GLY A 484 -21.94 -18.29 -6.17
C GLY A 484 -21.03 -17.08 -6.19
N ALA A 485 -20.42 -16.82 -7.33
CA ALA A 485 -19.57 -15.65 -7.52
C ALA A 485 -20.32 -14.54 -8.28
N VAL A 486 -20.07 -13.29 -7.87
CA VAL A 486 -20.70 -12.09 -8.46
C VAL A 486 -19.61 -11.18 -9.02
N PRO A 487 -19.74 -10.69 -10.28
CA PRO A 487 -18.73 -9.84 -10.90
C PRO A 487 -18.61 -8.47 -10.22
N LEU A 488 -17.40 -7.94 -10.19
CA LEU A 488 -17.07 -6.60 -9.71
C LEU A 488 -16.92 -5.57 -10.85
N SER A 489 -16.78 -6.07 -12.09
CA SER A 489 -16.83 -5.32 -13.34
C SER A 489 -18.16 -5.59 -14.09
N SER A 490 -18.19 -5.45 -15.42
CA SER A 490 -19.36 -5.83 -16.22
C SER A 490 -19.62 -7.34 -16.26
N GLY A 491 -18.58 -8.16 -16.03
CA GLY A 491 -18.63 -9.62 -16.21
C GLY A 491 -18.65 -10.06 -17.70
N ASP A 492 -18.48 -9.12 -18.63
CA ASP A 492 -18.49 -9.43 -20.06
C ASP A 492 -17.09 -9.80 -20.54
N VAL A 493 -16.87 -11.10 -20.69
CA VAL A 493 -15.64 -11.72 -21.18
C VAL A 493 -15.71 -12.15 -22.65
N SER A 494 -16.68 -11.66 -23.41
CA SER A 494 -16.83 -11.95 -24.83
C SER A 494 -15.62 -11.49 -25.63
N LEU A 495 -15.32 -12.21 -26.72
CA LEU A 495 -14.31 -11.79 -27.69
C LEU A 495 -14.64 -10.39 -28.23
N ARG A 496 -13.66 -9.50 -28.15
CA ARG A 496 -13.81 -8.14 -28.71
C ARG A 496 -13.37 -8.15 -30.17
N VAL A 497 -14.24 -7.71 -31.05
CA VAL A 497 -13.93 -7.58 -32.48
C VAL A 497 -13.95 -6.11 -32.86
N ARG A 498 -12.89 -5.65 -33.54
CA ARG A 498 -12.77 -4.31 -34.08
C ARG A 498 -12.73 -4.38 -35.59
N GLU A 499 -13.39 -3.46 -36.26
CA GLU A 499 -13.22 -3.27 -37.71
C GLU A 499 -11.75 -2.92 -37.99
N ALA A 500 -11.23 -3.45 -39.13
CA ALA A 500 -9.82 -3.32 -39.49
C ALA A 500 -9.51 -2.01 -40.22
#